data_60863a94a020de57002848100195d194
#
_entry.id   60863a94a020de57002848100195d194
#
_cell.length_a   1.000
_cell.length_b   1.000
_cell.length_c   1.000
_cell.angle_alpha   90.00
_cell.angle_beta   90.00
_cell.angle_gamma   90.00
#
_symmetry.space_group_name_H-M   'P 1'
#
loop_
_entity.id
_entity.type
_entity.pdbx_description
1 polymer ?
#
loop_
_entity_poly.entity_id
_entity_poly.type
_entity_poly.pdbx_seq_one_letter_code
_entity_poly.pdbx_strand_id
1 'polypeptide(L)'
;ENLMLGAPEASNEEILTMLVMTGADQFVRRLRNGLEHVILEGGRGLSGGQVQSLLLARMLLRQPNVALLDEPTASMDEVTERHFVEGVKNWSRGRTLIVATHRTRVLELVDRVIVIDNGTILLDQPRDAALRTMQARKGRSA
;
A
#
# COMPACT_ATOMS: atom_id res chain seq x y z
N GLU A 1 8.59 -4.65 18.49
CA GLU A 1 9.66 -5.49 17.85
C GLU A 1 9.36 -5.78 16.37
N ASN A 2 8.18 -6.31 15.97
CA ASN A 2 7.90 -6.72 14.58
C ASN A 2 8.06 -5.57 13.57
N LEU A 3 7.57 -4.38 13.88
CA LEU A 3 7.71 -3.18 13.04
C LEU A 3 9.17 -2.71 12.98
N MET A 4 9.91 -2.86 14.06
CA MET A 4 11.31 -2.44 14.17
C MET A 4 12.30 -3.38 13.46
N LEU A 5 11.88 -4.56 12.98
CA LEU A 5 12.74 -5.47 12.22
C LEU A 5 13.36 -4.81 10.98
N GLY A 6 12.72 -3.81 10.44
CA GLY A 6 13.20 -3.07 9.26
C GLY A 6 13.83 -1.71 9.58
N ALA A 7 13.60 -1.19 10.79
CA ALA A 7 14.05 0.12 11.26
C ALA A 7 14.23 0.08 12.78
N PRO A 8 15.32 -0.51 13.30
CA PRO A 8 15.55 -0.70 14.73
C PRO A 8 15.58 0.59 15.54
N GLU A 9 15.98 1.69 14.90
CA GLU A 9 16.10 3.01 15.53
C GLU A 9 14.84 3.87 15.38
N ALA A 10 13.76 3.30 14.78
CA ALA A 10 12.54 4.07 14.59
C ALA A 10 11.91 4.47 15.92
N SER A 11 11.58 5.73 16.06
CA SER A 11 10.87 6.28 17.20
C SER A 11 9.42 5.79 17.25
N ASN A 12 8.80 5.84 18.42
CA ASN A 12 7.38 5.54 18.56
C ASN A 12 6.49 6.45 17.71
N GLU A 13 6.89 7.70 17.51
CA GLU A 13 6.17 8.67 16.67
C GLU A 13 6.20 8.25 15.20
N GLU A 14 7.35 7.85 14.68
CA GLU A 14 7.48 7.34 13.31
C GLU A 14 6.66 6.05 13.13
N ILE A 15 6.72 5.13 14.09
CA ILE A 15 5.91 3.91 14.07
C ILE A 15 4.41 4.24 14.01
N LEU A 16 3.92 5.14 14.88
CA LEU A 16 2.52 5.54 14.90
C LEU A 16 2.11 6.22 13.59
N THR A 17 2.97 7.06 13.02
CA THR A 17 2.73 7.73 11.73
C THR A 17 2.53 6.70 10.61
N MET A 18 3.39 5.69 10.52
CA MET A 18 3.25 4.64 9.50
C MET A 18 2.03 3.76 9.74
N LEU A 19 1.68 3.47 10.99
CA LEU A 19 0.45 2.74 11.32
C LEU A 19 -0.81 3.50 10.89
N VAL A 20 -0.86 4.81 11.15
CA VAL A 20 -1.97 5.66 10.69
C VAL A 20 -2.05 5.66 9.16
N MET A 21 -0.92 5.83 8.47
CA MET A 21 -0.87 5.84 7.01
C MET A 21 -1.40 4.55 6.38
N THR A 22 -1.18 3.40 7.03
CA THR A 22 -1.63 2.08 6.54
C THR A 22 -2.97 1.64 7.10
N GLY A 23 -3.61 2.45 7.95
CA GLY A 23 -4.85 2.12 8.65
C GLY A 23 -4.69 1.05 9.74
N ALA A 24 -3.46 0.68 10.06
CA ALA A 24 -3.18 -0.33 11.08
C ALA A 24 -3.40 0.20 12.51
N ASP A 25 -3.34 1.50 12.73
CA ASP A 25 -3.53 2.13 14.04
C ASP A 25 -4.89 1.78 14.67
N GLN A 26 -5.94 1.67 13.86
CA GLN A 26 -7.30 1.40 14.32
C GLN A 26 -7.41 0.06 15.04
N PHE A 27 -6.80 -1.00 14.51
CA PHE A 27 -6.85 -2.30 15.17
C PHE A 27 -5.75 -2.44 16.23
N VAL A 28 -4.55 -1.86 16.03
CA VAL A 28 -3.46 -1.90 17.01
C VAL A 28 -3.90 -1.29 18.35
N ARG A 29 -4.63 -0.18 18.33
CA ARG A 29 -5.21 0.43 19.54
C ARG A 29 -6.19 -0.47 20.28
N ARG A 30 -6.81 -1.44 19.61
CA ARG A 30 -7.77 -2.40 20.20
C ARG A 30 -7.09 -3.66 20.74
N LEU A 31 -5.82 -3.88 20.41
CA LEU A 31 -5.05 -5.00 20.95
C LEU A 31 -4.79 -4.77 22.44
N ARG A 32 -4.85 -5.84 23.23
CA ARG A 32 -4.73 -5.80 24.71
C ARG A 32 -3.52 -4.99 25.19
N ASN A 33 -2.39 -5.07 24.46
CA ASN A 33 -1.13 -4.42 24.83
C ASN A 33 -0.70 -3.36 23.78
N GLY A 34 -1.60 -2.90 22.89
CA GLY A 34 -1.28 -1.89 21.87
C GLY A 34 -0.03 -2.27 21.05
N LEU A 35 0.96 -1.37 21.02
CA LEU A 35 2.24 -1.59 20.32
C LEU A 35 3.08 -2.74 20.90
N GLU A 36 2.92 -3.06 22.18
CA GLU A 36 3.62 -4.16 22.86
C GLU A 36 2.91 -5.52 22.69
N HIS A 37 1.86 -5.58 21.88
CA HIS A 37 1.17 -6.83 21.63
C HIS A 37 2.06 -7.80 20.84
N VAL A 38 2.20 -9.03 21.35
CA VAL A 38 2.98 -10.08 20.71
C VAL A 38 2.19 -10.68 19.54
N ILE A 39 2.71 -10.49 18.34
CA ILE A 39 2.16 -11.12 17.14
C ILE A 39 2.75 -12.52 17.01
N LEU A 40 1.88 -13.53 16.96
CA LEU A 40 2.28 -14.90 16.79
C LEU A 40 2.85 -15.16 15.38
N GLU A 41 3.64 -16.22 15.24
CA GLU A 41 4.25 -16.63 13.97
C GLU A 41 3.21 -16.76 12.86
N GLY A 42 3.51 -16.23 11.68
CA GLY A 42 2.59 -16.17 10.53
C GLY A 42 1.44 -15.19 10.71
N GLY A 43 1.46 -14.31 11.72
CA GLY A 43 0.39 -13.35 11.97
C GLY A 43 -0.87 -13.97 12.57
N ARG A 44 -0.77 -15.14 13.16
CA ARG A 44 -1.93 -15.82 13.78
C ARG A 44 -2.62 -14.92 14.81
N GLY A 45 -3.94 -14.83 14.69
CA GLY A 45 -4.79 -13.93 15.49
C GLY A 45 -5.11 -12.60 14.84
N LEU A 46 -4.50 -12.32 13.67
CA LEU A 46 -4.81 -11.16 12.83
C LEU A 46 -5.53 -11.59 11.54
N SER A 47 -6.38 -10.71 11.02
CA SER A 47 -6.94 -10.90 9.67
C SER A 47 -5.87 -10.68 8.60
N GLY A 48 -6.08 -11.20 7.37
CA GLY A 48 -5.15 -10.99 6.25
C GLY A 48 -4.90 -9.50 5.97
N GLY A 49 -5.94 -8.66 6.04
CA GLY A 49 -5.81 -7.20 5.86
C GLY A 49 -4.99 -6.53 6.98
N GLN A 50 -5.15 -6.98 8.23
CA GLN A 50 -4.35 -6.49 9.36
C GLN A 50 -2.87 -6.84 9.20
N VAL A 51 -2.57 -8.07 8.77
CA VAL A 51 -1.20 -8.50 8.46
C VAL A 51 -0.63 -7.64 7.32
N GLN A 52 -1.39 -7.45 6.24
CA GLN A 52 -0.98 -6.63 5.10
C GLN A 52 -0.68 -5.18 5.51
N SER A 53 -1.55 -4.55 6.31
CA SER A 53 -1.34 -3.18 6.81
C SER A 53 -0.06 -3.06 7.66
N LEU A 54 0.24 -4.05 8.51
CA LEU A 54 1.49 -4.07 9.28
C LEU A 54 2.73 -4.27 8.40
N LEU A 55 2.66 -5.15 7.40
CA LEU A 55 3.77 -5.35 6.45
C LEU A 55 4.06 -4.08 5.66
N LEU A 56 3.02 -3.36 5.23
CA LEU A 56 3.17 -2.06 4.58
C LEU A 56 3.78 -1.03 5.53
N ALA A 57 3.30 -0.91 6.78
CA ALA A 57 3.87 -0.01 7.77
C ALA A 57 5.37 -0.30 8.01
N ARG A 58 5.75 -1.57 8.13
CA ARG A 58 7.14 -1.99 8.26
C ARG A 58 7.99 -1.63 7.04
N MET A 59 7.46 -1.78 5.83
CA MET A 59 8.14 -1.38 4.60
C MET A 59 8.34 0.14 4.54
N LEU A 60 7.30 0.91 4.88
CA LEU A 60 7.37 2.37 4.90
C LEU A 60 8.38 2.90 5.92
N LEU A 61 8.48 2.28 7.11
CA LEU A 61 9.47 2.62 8.14
C LEU A 61 10.91 2.48 7.66
N ARG A 62 11.19 1.54 6.76
CA ARG A 62 12.54 1.35 6.18
C ARG A 62 12.99 2.48 5.29
N GLN A 63 12.09 3.36 4.89
CA GLN A 63 12.38 4.49 3.98
C GLN A 63 13.14 4.08 2.70
N PRO A 64 12.75 3.01 1.99
CA PRO A 64 13.47 2.55 0.80
C PRO A 64 13.40 3.58 -0.33
N ASN A 65 14.46 3.68 -1.14
CA ASN A 65 14.49 4.51 -2.35
C ASN A 65 13.64 3.90 -3.49
N VAL A 66 13.47 2.58 -3.49
CA VAL A 66 12.65 1.83 -4.45
C VAL A 66 11.70 0.93 -3.67
N ALA A 67 10.40 1.08 -3.89
CA ALA A 67 9.36 0.24 -3.31
C ALA A 67 8.62 -0.54 -4.40
N LEU A 68 8.46 -1.84 -4.17
CA LEU A 68 7.69 -2.76 -5.02
C LEU A 68 6.46 -3.20 -4.23
N LEU A 69 5.27 -2.91 -4.73
CA LEU A 69 4.00 -3.23 -4.09
C LEU A 69 3.17 -4.12 -5.02
N ASP A 70 2.72 -5.24 -4.49
CA ASP A 70 1.82 -6.15 -5.19
C ASP A 70 0.47 -6.15 -4.46
N GLU A 71 -0.58 -5.69 -5.15
CA GLU A 71 -1.94 -5.55 -4.65
C GLU A 71 -2.01 -4.94 -3.23
N PRO A 72 -1.37 -3.78 -2.97
CA PRO A 72 -1.16 -3.28 -1.61
C PRO A 72 -2.46 -2.95 -0.86
N THR A 73 -3.56 -2.76 -1.56
CA THR A 73 -4.86 -2.39 -0.97
C THR A 73 -5.93 -3.48 -1.11
N ALA A 74 -5.57 -4.69 -1.55
CA ALA A 74 -6.54 -5.76 -1.87
C ALA A 74 -7.50 -6.08 -0.71
N SER A 75 -7.02 -6.02 0.53
CA SER A 75 -7.80 -6.33 1.74
C SER A 75 -8.32 -5.09 2.47
N MET A 76 -8.22 -3.90 1.88
CA MET A 76 -8.67 -2.64 2.48
C MET A 76 -10.08 -2.28 2.01
N ASP A 77 -10.88 -1.71 2.91
CA ASP A 77 -12.10 -0.99 2.55
C ASP A 77 -11.77 0.35 1.88
N GLU A 78 -12.78 1.00 1.29
CA GLU A 78 -12.59 2.24 0.55
C GLU A 78 -12.02 3.40 1.38
N VAL A 79 -12.35 3.48 2.67
CA VAL A 79 -11.88 4.54 3.55
C VAL A 79 -10.41 4.34 3.86
N THR A 80 -10.04 3.12 4.23
CA THR A 80 -8.65 2.74 4.51
C THR A 80 -7.78 2.86 3.26
N GLU A 81 -8.29 2.42 2.09
CA GLU A 81 -7.59 2.57 0.81
C GLU A 81 -7.30 4.04 0.48
N ARG A 82 -8.28 4.92 0.68
CA ARG A 82 -8.11 6.36 0.45
C ARG A 82 -7.00 6.94 1.32
N HIS A 83 -7.04 6.67 2.62
CA HIS A 83 -6.01 7.14 3.56
C HIS A 83 -4.63 6.61 3.19
N PHE A 84 -4.55 5.33 2.81
CA PHE A 84 -3.31 4.71 2.35
C PHE A 84 -2.76 5.41 1.11
N VAL A 85 -3.59 5.63 0.08
CA VAL A 85 -3.19 6.30 -1.16
C VAL A 85 -2.71 7.72 -0.88
N GLU A 86 -3.45 8.51 -0.09
CA GLU A 86 -3.06 9.87 0.29
C GLU A 86 -1.73 9.89 1.06
N GLY A 87 -1.56 8.99 2.02
CA GLY A 87 -0.33 8.88 2.80
C GLY A 87 0.87 8.49 1.95
N VAL A 88 0.75 7.43 1.16
CA VAL A 88 1.83 6.93 0.29
C VAL A 88 2.18 7.94 -0.80
N LYS A 89 1.23 8.69 -1.32
CA LYS A 89 1.49 9.76 -2.31
C LYS A 89 2.47 10.82 -1.80
N ASN A 90 2.38 11.17 -0.53
CA ASN A 90 3.32 12.08 0.09
C ASN A 90 4.66 11.41 0.40
N TRP A 91 4.61 10.19 0.93
CA TRP A 91 5.79 9.39 1.27
C TRP A 91 6.64 9.04 0.04
N SER A 92 6.02 8.78 -1.12
CA SER A 92 6.71 8.35 -2.35
C SER A 92 7.44 9.46 -3.08
N ARG A 93 7.29 10.72 -2.66
CA ARG A 93 8.00 11.85 -3.30
C ARG A 93 9.51 11.65 -3.28
N GLY A 94 10.14 11.71 -4.45
CA GLY A 94 11.58 11.49 -4.62
C GLY A 94 12.01 10.02 -4.54
N ARG A 95 11.06 9.08 -4.53
CA ARG A 95 11.29 7.63 -4.54
C ARG A 95 10.76 6.99 -5.81
N THR A 96 11.28 5.82 -6.13
CA THR A 96 10.72 4.99 -7.21
C THR A 96 9.67 4.05 -6.62
N LEU A 97 8.44 4.13 -7.13
CA LEU A 97 7.34 3.27 -6.72
C LEU A 97 6.87 2.43 -7.91
N ILE A 98 6.91 1.11 -7.78
CA ILE A 98 6.37 0.16 -8.75
C ILE A 98 5.21 -0.57 -8.07
N VAL A 99 4.03 -0.51 -8.68
CA VAL A 99 2.82 -1.12 -8.12
C VAL A 99 2.15 -2.02 -9.14
N ALA A 100 1.94 -3.27 -8.79
CA ALA A 100 1.03 -4.16 -9.51
C ALA A 100 -0.36 -4.08 -8.84
N THR A 101 -1.40 -3.73 -9.59
CA THR A 101 -2.75 -3.62 -9.06
C THR A 101 -3.81 -3.63 -10.15
N HIS A 102 -5.02 -4.06 -9.80
CA HIS A 102 -6.23 -3.91 -10.60
C HIS A 102 -7.15 -2.79 -10.07
N ARG A 103 -6.77 -2.12 -8.98
CA ARG A 103 -7.57 -1.06 -8.34
C ARG A 103 -7.23 0.31 -8.91
N THR A 104 -8.23 0.96 -9.49
CA THR A 104 -8.06 2.25 -10.20
C THR A 104 -7.56 3.36 -9.27
N ARG A 105 -7.97 3.38 -8.00
CA ARG A 105 -7.54 4.40 -7.04
C ARG A 105 -6.04 4.36 -6.79
N VAL A 106 -5.44 3.18 -6.76
CA VAL A 106 -3.98 3.01 -6.56
C VAL A 106 -3.17 3.64 -7.70
N LEU A 107 -3.74 3.80 -8.89
CA LEU A 107 -3.09 4.49 -10.00
C LEU A 107 -2.81 5.98 -9.73
N GLU A 108 -3.44 6.56 -8.69
CA GLU A 108 -3.12 7.93 -8.26
C GLU A 108 -1.69 8.07 -7.71
N LEU A 109 -1.06 6.94 -7.34
CA LEU A 109 0.31 6.89 -6.80
C LEU A 109 1.40 6.93 -7.87
N VAL A 110 1.06 6.71 -9.15
CA VAL A 110 2.04 6.50 -10.23
C VAL A 110 1.89 7.53 -11.33
N ASP A 111 2.98 7.79 -12.04
CA ASP A 111 3.01 8.73 -13.17
C ASP A 111 2.84 8.03 -14.53
N ARG A 112 3.12 6.73 -14.60
CA ARG A 112 3.08 5.89 -15.80
C ARG A 112 2.35 4.59 -15.53
N VAL A 113 1.57 4.12 -16.48
CA VAL A 113 0.80 2.88 -16.39
C VAL A 113 1.17 1.98 -17.55
N ILE A 114 1.50 0.73 -17.20
CA ILE A 114 1.75 -0.35 -18.16
C ILE A 114 0.63 -1.39 -17.96
N VAL A 115 -0.11 -1.70 -19.01
CA VAL A 115 -1.10 -2.79 -19.00
C VAL A 115 -0.51 -4.00 -19.68
N ILE A 116 -0.49 -5.12 -18.97
CA ILE A 116 0.03 -6.39 -19.46
C ILE A 116 -1.13 -7.39 -19.53
N ASP A 117 -1.26 -8.09 -20.63
CA ASP A 117 -2.20 -9.19 -20.80
C ASP A 117 -1.56 -10.31 -21.61
N ASN A 118 -1.72 -11.55 -21.17
CA ASN A 118 -1.15 -12.73 -21.81
C ASN A 118 0.34 -12.57 -22.17
N GLY A 119 1.13 -11.97 -21.30
CA GLY A 119 2.57 -11.76 -21.51
C GLY A 119 2.93 -10.64 -22.48
N THR A 120 1.94 -9.88 -22.98
CA THR A 120 2.13 -8.78 -23.94
C THR A 120 1.76 -7.45 -23.34
N ILE A 121 2.57 -6.41 -23.63
CA ILE A 121 2.24 -5.03 -23.23
C ILE A 121 1.15 -4.51 -24.19
N LEU A 122 -0.04 -4.28 -23.66
CA LEU A 122 -1.17 -3.71 -24.40
C LEU A 122 -1.18 -2.18 -24.38
N LEU A 123 -0.55 -1.58 -23.37
CA LEU A 123 -0.52 -0.14 -23.18
C LEU A 123 0.69 0.21 -22.33
N ASP A 124 1.35 1.30 -22.70
CA ASP A 124 2.44 1.91 -21.94
C ASP A 124 2.34 3.43 -22.14
N GLN A 125 1.79 4.13 -21.13
CA GLN A 125 1.45 5.54 -21.27
C GLN A 125 1.59 6.29 -19.93
N PRO A 126 1.74 7.63 -19.96
CA PRO A 126 1.50 8.47 -18.79
C PRO A 126 0.10 8.18 -18.19
N ARG A 127 0.01 8.21 -16.86
CA ARG A 127 -1.21 7.83 -16.10
C ARG A 127 -2.49 8.41 -16.70
N ASP A 128 -2.55 9.73 -16.94
CA ASP A 128 -3.78 10.40 -17.35
C ASP A 128 -4.22 9.98 -18.77
N ALA A 129 -3.28 9.69 -19.67
CA ALA A 129 -3.55 9.14 -20.98
C ALA A 129 -4.06 7.70 -20.89
N ALA A 130 -3.43 6.89 -20.03
CA ALA A 130 -3.84 5.51 -19.77
C ALA A 130 -5.27 5.43 -19.23
N LEU A 131 -5.63 6.27 -18.26
CA LEU A 131 -6.98 6.31 -17.68
C LEU A 131 -8.03 6.63 -18.76
N ARG A 132 -7.78 7.61 -19.62
CA ARG A 132 -8.68 7.94 -20.73
C ARG A 132 -8.85 6.75 -21.69
N THR A 133 -7.76 6.09 -22.05
CA THR A 133 -7.77 4.92 -22.94
C THR A 133 -8.55 3.76 -22.34
N MET A 134 -8.37 3.49 -21.05
CA MET A 134 -9.06 2.42 -20.31
C MET A 134 -10.57 2.70 -20.21
N GLN A 135 -10.97 3.95 -19.94
CA GLN A 135 -12.39 4.36 -19.91
C GLN A 135 -13.06 4.20 -21.28
N ALA A 136 -12.40 4.63 -22.35
CA ALA A 136 -12.92 4.49 -23.72
C ALA A 136 -13.13 3.03 -24.12
N ARG A 137 -12.26 2.10 -23.67
CA ARG A 137 -12.43 0.67 -23.90
C ARG A 137 -13.60 0.06 -23.15
N LYS A 138 -13.83 0.45 -21.87
CA LYS A 138 -14.98 -0.01 -21.10
C LYS A 138 -16.30 0.40 -21.72
N GLY A 139 -16.41 1.61 -22.27
CA GLY A 139 -17.63 2.09 -22.94
C GLY A 139 -17.94 1.43 -24.30
N ARG A 140 -17.00 0.68 -24.88
CA ARG A 140 -17.20 -0.06 -26.14
C ARG A 140 -17.57 -1.53 -25.93
N SER A 141 -17.44 -2.04 -24.71
CA SER A 141 -17.72 -3.43 -24.35
C SER A 141 -19.05 -3.59 -23.60
N ALA A 142 -19.80 -2.52 -23.43
CA ALA A 142 -21.17 -2.48 -22.88
C ALA A 142 -22.16 -2.14 -23.99
#